data_8444444a019d8aca3c9c8d3a19c4726a
#
_entry.id   8444444a019d8aca3c9c8d3a19c4726a
#
_cell.length_a   1.000
_cell.length_b   1.000
_cell.length_c   1.000
_cell.angle_alpha   90.00
_cell.angle_beta   90.00
_cell.angle_gamma   90.00
#
_symmetry.space_group_name_H-M   'P 1'
#
loop_
_entity.id
_entity.type
_entity.pdbx_description
1 polymer ?
#
loop_
_entity_poly.entity_id
_entity_poly.type
_entity_poly.pdbx_seq_one_letter_code
_entity_poly.pdbx_strand_id
1 'polypeptide(L)'
;MDFKKIKKLAEAQQDYMVEMRRYFHTHAEVSDHEFGTRKVLQRELDSLNIPYELLEGTGIIATIQGGKPGKHRLLRCDIDALPLQEEKENLSGAKVCVSENDGACHACGHDAHMAMMLGTARVLAQVKDELEGTVYCCFEEGEESNGGIATMMKALEKYTVCFALHVYNALEVGKISMVAGPRMAGAVRFDMTFHGRAGHGSRPDLSINPIVPAAHMVGELDSALRNQLNAESIATLGLCTFRA
;
A
#
# COMPACT_ATOMS: atom_id res chain seq x y z
N MET A 1 24.15 -9.11 -17.90
CA MET A 1 22.75 -8.73 -18.27
C MET A 1 22.80 -7.50 -19.15
N ASP A 2 22.13 -7.50 -20.28
CA ASP A 2 22.06 -6.35 -21.21
C ASP A 2 20.88 -5.44 -20.82
N PHE A 3 21.20 -4.22 -20.33
CA PHE A 3 20.18 -3.25 -19.94
C PHE A 3 19.31 -2.76 -21.09
N LYS A 4 19.82 -2.72 -22.34
CA LYS A 4 19.02 -2.35 -23.50
C LYS A 4 17.95 -3.42 -23.77
N LYS A 5 18.31 -4.69 -23.62
CA LYS A 5 17.37 -5.81 -23.72
C LYS A 5 16.28 -5.69 -22.66
N ILE A 6 16.66 -5.47 -21.39
CA ILE A 6 15.70 -5.31 -20.28
C ILE A 6 14.74 -4.16 -20.53
N LYS A 7 15.26 -2.99 -20.95
CA LYS A 7 14.42 -1.82 -21.27
C LYS A 7 13.38 -2.16 -22.34
N LYS A 8 13.81 -2.79 -23.44
CA LYS A 8 12.89 -3.19 -24.52
C LYS A 8 11.83 -4.18 -24.05
N LEU A 9 12.20 -5.14 -23.20
CA LEU A 9 11.26 -6.09 -22.63
C LEU A 9 10.26 -5.42 -21.68
N ALA A 10 10.71 -4.43 -20.90
CA ALA A 10 9.85 -3.66 -20.01
C ALA A 10 8.86 -2.77 -20.80
N GLU A 11 9.34 -2.08 -21.84
CA GLU A 11 8.49 -1.28 -22.72
C GLU A 11 7.39 -2.12 -23.38
N ALA A 12 7.70 -3.37 -23.75
CA ALA A 12 6.72 -4.31 -24.32
C ALA A 12 5.63 -4.78 -23.31
N GLN A 13 5.78 -4.49 -22.01
CA GLN A 13 4.74 -4.79 -21.03
C GLN A 13 3.76 -3.64 -20.79
N GLN A 14 3.90 -2.50 -21.48
CA GLN A 14 3.12 -1.29 -21.22
C GLN A 14 1.61 -1.54 -21.26
N ASP A 15 1.11 -2.12 -22.35
CA ASP A 15 -0.34 -2.35 -22.53
C ASP A 15 -0.87 -3.35 -21.48
N TYR A 16 -0.12 -4.43 -21.23
CA TYR A 16 -0.45 -5.38 -20.19
C TYR A 16 -0.53 -4.73 -18.79
N MET A 17 0.44 -3.89 -18.44
CA MET A 17 0.42 -3.19 -17.15
C MET A 17 -0.77 -2.24 -17.02
N VAL A 18 -1.11 -1.52 -18.10
CA VAL A 18 -2.30 -0.64 -18.13
C VAL A 18 -3.58 -1.45 -17.95
N GLU A 19 -3.71 -2.60 -18.63
CA GLU A 19 -4.85 -3.51 -18.49
C GLU A 19 -4.97 -4.04 -17.06
N MET A 20 -3.90 -4.58 -16.50
CA MET A 20 -3.89 -5.11 -15.14
C MET A 20 -4.16 -4.04 -14.09
N ARG A 21 -3.60 -2.84 -14.23
CA ARG A 21 -3.87 -1.71 -13.36
C ARG A 21 -5.36 -1.36 -13.36
N ARG A 22 -5.99 -1.29 -14.53
CA ARG A 22 -7.43 -1.01 -14.65
C ARG A 22 -8.27 -2.13 -14.06
N TYR A 23 -7.87 -3.37 -14.29
CA TYR A 23 -8.55 -4.53 -13.71
C TYR A 23 -8.56 -4.45 -12.18
N PHE A 24 -7.39 -4.31 -11.53
CA PHE A 24 -7.31 -4.20 -10.08
C PHE A 24 -8.06 -2.99 -9.55
N HIS A 25 -7.98 -1.85 -10.25
CA HIS A 25 -8.73 -0.66 -9.86
C HIS A 25 -10.24 -0.88 -9.84
N THR A 26 -10.76 -1.52 -10.88
CA THR A 26 -12.19 -1.84 -11.02
C THR A 26 -12.65 -2.83 -9.94
N HIS A 27 -11.80 -3.78 -9.56
CA HIS A 27 -12.12 -4.83 -8.59
C HIS A 27 -11.41 -4.62 -7.25
N ALA A 28 -11.35 -3.38 -6.78
CA ALA A 28 -10.67 -3.01 -5.54
C ALA A 28 -11.24 -3.79 -4.33
N GLU A 29 -10.37 -4.36 -3.51
CA GLU A 29 -10.71 -5.09 -2.29
C GLU A 29 -9.94 -4.49 -1.12
N VAL A 30 -10.64 -4.27 0.02
CA VAL A 30 -10.04 -3.66 1.21
C VAL A 30 -9.09 -4.61 1.92
N SER A 31 -8.24 -4.05 2.77
CA SER A 31 -7.26 -4.79 3.59
C SER A 31 -7.84 -6.05 4.23
N ASP A 32 -7.08 -7.11 4.22
CA ASP A 32 -7.41 -8.44 4.77
C ASP A 32 -8.58 -9.16 4.05
N HIS A 33 -9.09 -8.61 2.94
CA HIS A 33 -10.19 -9.17 2.15
C HIS A 33 -9.84 -9.30 0.66
N GLU A 34 -8.58 -9.26 0.28
CA GLU A 34 -8.07 -9.25 -1.10
C GLU A 34 -8.12 -10.64 -1.76
N PHE A 35 -9.21 -11.39 -1.54
CA PHE A 35 -9.34 -12.78 -2.01
C PHE A 35 -9.47 -12.90 -3.53
N GLY A 36 -10.16 -11.98 -4.18
CA GLY A 36 -10.27 -11.90 -5.63
C GLY A 36 -8.96 -11.47 -6.27
N THR A 37 -8.33 -10.44 -5.72
CA THR A 37 -7.00 -9.94 -6.08
C THR A 37 -5.97 -11.07 -6.02
N ARG A 38 -5.92 -11.82 -4.91
CA ARG A 38 -5.05 -13.00 -4.75
C ARG A 38 -5.24 -14.03 -5.86
N LYS A 39 -6.48 -14.37 -6.22
CA LYS A 39 -6.77 -15.34 -7.29
C LYS A 39 -6.25 -14.87 -8.65
N VAL A 40 -6.37 -13.57 -8.94
CA VAL A 40 -5.83 -13.00 -10.17
C VAL A 40 -4.31 -13.04 -10.19
N LEU A 41 -3.67 -12.65 -9.09
CA LEU A 41 -2.21 -12.75 -8.95
C LEU A 41 -1.71 -14.19 -9.15
N GLN A 42 -2.38 -15.17 -8.55
CA GLN A 42 -2.09 -16.60 -8.75
C GLN A 42 -2.19 -16.99 -10.24
N ARG A 43 -3.28 -16.64 -10.89
CA ARG A 43 -3.49 -16.91 -12.33
C ARG A 43 -2.36 -16.34 -13.19
N GLU A 44 -1.97 -15.09 -12.92
CA GLU A 44 -0.88 -14.44 -13.68
C GLU A 44 0.46 -15.13 -13.44
N LEU A 45 0.78 -15.49 -12.19
CA LEU A 45 2.00 -16.23 -11.84
C LEU A 45 2.02 -17.63 -12.44
N ASP A 46 0.91 -18.35 -12.40
CA ASP A 46 0.75 -19.67 -13.04
C ASP A 46 0.99 -19.59 -14.54
N SER A 47 0.48 -18.56 -15.22
CA SER A 47 0.68 -18.36 -16.66
C SER A 47 2.16 -18.17 -17.04
N LEU A 48 2.96 -17.72 -16.09
CA LEU A 48 4.41 -17.51 -16.25
C LEU A 48 5.26 -18.71 -15.74
N ASN A 49 4.62 -19.76 -15.19
CA ASN A 49 5.27 -20.84 -14.51
C ASN A 49 6.23 -20.37 -13.40
N ILE A 50 5.83 -19.32 -12.65
CA ILE A 50 6.57 -18.81 -11.51
C ILE A 50 6.00 -19.48 -10.26
N PRO A 51 6.80 -20.28 -9.52
CA PRO A 51 6.36 -20.87 -8.26
C PRO A 51 6.13 -19.80 -7.20
N TYR A 52 5.13 -20.02 -6.36
CA TYR A 52 4.80 -19.10 -5.28
C TYR A 52 4.32 -19.83 -4.03
N GLU A 53 4.45 -19.16 -2.90
CA GLU A 53 3.91 -19.55 -1.59
C GLU A 53 2.75 -18.62 -1.23
N LEU A 54 1.67 -19.20 -0.72
CA LEU A 54 0.52 -18.47 -0.21
C LEU A 54 0.72 -18.25 1.29
N LEU A 55 0.61 -17.00 1.73
CA LEU A 55 0.66 -16.67 3.14
C LEU A 55 -0.67 -16.99 3.83
N GLU A 56 -0.69 -16.96 5.14
CA GLU A 56 -1.85 -17.28 5.98
C GLU A 56 -3.06 -16.39 5.64
N GLY A 57 -2.83 -15.11 5.35
CA GLY A 57 -3.84 -14.16 4.87
C GLY A 57 -4.06 -14.23 3.36
N THR A 58 -4.00 -13.10 2.68
CA THR A 58 -4.15 -12.96 1.22
C THR A 58 -2.84 -12.73 0.48
N GLY A 59 -1.73 -12.55 1.18
CA GLY A 59 -0.40 -12.29 0.61
C GLY A 59 0.19 -13.46 -0.18
N ILE A 60 1.11 -13.13 -1.08
CA ILE A 60 1.82 -14.10 -1.94
C ILE A 60 3.31 -13.77 -1.98
N ILE A 61 4.16 -14.79 -1.93
CA ILE A 61 5.59 -14.68 -2.23
C ILE A 61 5.90 -15.53 -3.45
N ALA A 62 6.14 -14.90 -4.58
CA ALA A 62 6.56 -15.57 -5.80
C ALA A 62 8.08 -15.61 -5.90
N THR A 63 8.64 -16.73 -6.38
CA THR A 63 10.08 -16.98 -6.40
C THR A 63 10.57 -17.15 -7.82
N ILE A 64 11.49 -16.27 -8.26
CA ILE A 64 12.17 -16.38 -9.54
C ILE A 64 13.62 -16.77 -9.28
N GLN A 65 13.91 -18.04 -9.49
CA GLN A 65 15.26 -18.59 -9.36
C GLN A 65 16.08 -18.23 -10.59
N GLY A 66 17.17 -17.51 -10.40
CA GLY A 66 18.14 -17.22 -11.46
C GLY A 66 18.97 -18.42 -11.88
N GLY A 67 19.47 -18.39 -13.11
CA GLY A 67 20.32 -19.45 -13.66
C GLY A 67 21.74 -19.50 -13.10
N LYS A 68 22.14 -18.50 -12.29
CA LYS A 68 23.47 -18.42 -11.69
C LYS A 68 23.37 -18.22 -10.18
N PRO A 69 24.34 -18.74 -9.40
CA PRO A 69 24.43 -18.46 -7.97
C PRO A 69 24.55 -16.95 -7.70
N GLY A 70 23.92 -16.49 -6.62
CA GLY A 70 24.00 -15.08 -6.26
C GLY A 70 23.17 -14.74 -5.02
N LYS A 71 22.98 -13.44 -4.79
CA LYS A 71 22.25 -12.92 -3.63
C LYS A 71 20.74 -13.06 -3.80
N HIS A 72 20.06 -13.13 -2.67
CA HIS A 72 18.60 -13.06 -2.62
C HIS A 72 18.15 -11.60 -2.59
N ARG A 73 17.24 -11.22 -3.46
CA ARG A 73 16.67 -9.89 -3.57
C ARG A 73 15.16 -9.97 -3.41
N LEU A 74 14.60 -8.99 -2.76
CA LEU A 74 13.17 -8.89 -2.54
C LEU A 74 12.62 -7.67 -3.26
N LEU A 75 11.56 -7.86 -4.03
CA LEU A 75 10.72 -6.81 -4.56
C LEU A 75 9.40 -6.84 -3.81
N ARG A 76 8.92 -5.69 -3.31
CA ARG A 76 7.68 -5.61 -2.54
C ARG A 76 6.68 -4.68 -3.22
N CYS A 77 5.44 -5.11 -3.31
CA CYS A 77 4.28 -4.27 -3.55
C CYS A 77 3.15 -4.65 -2.58
N ASP A 78 2.31 -3.70 -2.27
CA ASP A 78 1.05 -3.83 -1.56
C ASP A 78 -0.08 -4.19 -2.52
N ILE A 79 -1.18 -4.79 -2.00
CA ILE A 79 -2.26 -5.29 -2.85
C ILE A 79 -3.66 -4.83 -2.41
N ASP A 80 -3.80 -4.22 -1.25
CA ASP A 80 -5.07 -3.82 -0.67
C ASP A 80 -5.55 -2.44 -1.14
N ALA A 81 -6.85 -2.19 -0.98
CA ALA A 81 -7.50 -0.92 -1.24
C ALA A 81 -7.98 -0.27 0.07
N LEU A 82 -8.25 1.02 0.01
CA LEU A 82 -8.83 1.78 1.11
C LEU A 82 -10.35 1.61 1.16
N PRO A 83 -10.96 1.63 2.38
CA PRO A 83 -12.42 1.60 2.55
C PRO A 83 -13.03 2.98 2.25
N LEU A 84 -12.97 3.38 0.98
CA LEU A 84 -13.42 4.66 0.46
C LEU A 84 -14.38 4.46 -0.70
N GLN A 85 -15.49 5.22 -0.71
CA GLN A 85 -16.35 5.31 -1.88
C GLN A 85 -15.67 6.14 -2.96
N GLU A 86 -15.54 5.59 -4.16
CA GLU A 86 -14.91 6.30 -5.26
C GLU A 86 -15.91 7.18 -6.01
N GLU A 87 -15.51 8.43 -6.27
CA GLU A 87 -16.26 9.34 -7.14
C GLU A 87 -16.01 9.01 -8.62
N LYS A 88 -17.08 9.03 -9.44
CA LYS A 88 -17.02 8.71 -10.88
C LYS A 88 -16.31 9.77 -11.72
N GLU A 89 -16.15 10.97 -11.16
CA GLU A 89 -15.53 12.11 -11.83
C GLU A 89 -14.33 12.61 -11.02
N ASN A 90 -13.42 13.28 -11.68
CA ASN A 90 -12.34 14.05 -11.10
C ASN A 90 -12.32 15.45 -11.67
N LEU A 91 -11.31 16.27 -11.33
CA LEU A 91 -11.18 17.65 -11.84
C LEU A 91 -11.12 17.77 -13.37
N SER A 92 -10.79 16.68 -14.07
CA SER A 92 -10.67 16.63 -15.54
C SER A 92 -11.91 16.03 -16.23
N GLY A 93 -12.91 15.60 -15.47
CA GLY A 93 -14.13 14.97 -15.97
C GLY A 93 -14.28 13.51 -15.55
N ALA A 94 -15.02 12.72 -16.33
CA ALA A 94 -15.28 11.31 -16.02
C ALA A 94 -13.98 10.48 -16.04
N LYS A 95 -13.82 9.62 -15.04
CA LYS A 95 -12.69 8.70 -14.94
C LYS A 95 -12.78 7.58 -15.96
N VAL A 96 -11.64 7.13 -16.47
CA VAL A 96 -11.54 6.04 -17.44
C VAL A 96 -11.96 4.69 -16.83
N CYS A 97 -11.65 4.47 -15.56
CA CYS A 97 -12.16 3.35 -14.77
C CYS A 97 -12.38 3.80 -13.34
N VAL A 98 -13.36 3.19 -12.69
CA VAL A 98 -13.72 3.37 -11.29
C VAL A 98 -13.94 2.01 -10.66
N SER A 99 -13.85 1.93 -9.35
CA SER A 99 -14.16 0.70 -8.62
C SER A 99 -15.62 0.32 -8.81
N GLU A 100 -15.86 -0.97 -9.06
CA GLU A 100 -17.19 -1.58 -9.08
C GLU A 100 -17.59 -2.14 -7.71
N ASN A 101 -16.66 -2.18 -6.77
CA ASN A 101 -16.90 -2.60 -5.39
C ASN A 101 -17.23 -1.37 -4.53
N ASP A 102 -18.50 -1.26 -4.14
CA ASP A 102 -18.95 -0.15 -3.29
C ASP A 102 -18.14 -0.07 -2.00
N GLY A 103 -17.68 1.13 -1.68
CA GLY A 103 -16.91 1.38 -0.47
C GLY A 103 -15.46 0.89 -0.50
N ALA A 104 -14.92 0.52 -1.66
CA ALA A 104 -13.51 0.17 -1.82
C ALA A 104 -12.90 0.93 -3.00
N CYS A 105 -11.70 1.49 -2.84
CA CYS A 105 -11.00 2.22 -3.90
C CYS A 105 -9.48 2.15 -3.70
N HIS A 106 -8.74 1.90 -4.79
CA HIS A 106 -7.28 2.00 -4.82
C HIS A 106 -6.80 3.46 -4.86
N ALA A 107 -7.18 4.25 -3.85
CA ALA A 107 -6.79 5.67 -3.77
C ALA A 107 -5.31 5.87 -3.47
N CYS A 108 -4.65 4.90 -2.85
CA CYS A 108 -3.21 4.90 -2.58
C CYS A 108 -2.37 4.44 -3.80
N GLY A 109 -3.01 3.80 -4.79
CA GLY A 109 -2.35 3.41 -6.04
C GLY A 109 -1.73 2.02 -6.03
N HIS A 110 -2.14 1.14 -5.11
CA HIS A 110 -1.65 -0.24 -5.02
C HIS A 110 -2.01 -1.08 -6.26
N ASP A 111 -3.06 -0.74 -6.97
CA ASP A 111 -3.40 -1.28 -8.30
C ASP A 111 -2.27 -1.10 -9.33
N ALA A 112 -1.62 0.07 -9.31
CA ALA A 112 -0.45 0.33 -10.15
C ALA A 112 0.78 -0.43 -9.65
N HIS A 113 0.95 -0.57 -8.35
CA HIS A 113 2.06 -1.33 -7.76
C HIS A 113 1.99 -2.81 -8.16
N MET A 114 0.82 -3.44 -8.06
CA MET A 114 0.60 -4.82 -8.51
C MET A 114 0.85 -4.99 -10.01
N ALA A 115 0.34 -4.08 -10.83
CA ALA A 115 0.55 -4.14 -12.27
C ALA A 115 2.04 -4.03 -12.65
N MET A 116 2.78 -3.14 -12.00
CA MET A 116 4.23 -3.00 -12.20
C MET A 116 4.99 -4.23 -11.70
N MET A 117 4.59 -4.83 -10.58
CA MET A 117 5.20 -6.05 -10.08
C MET A 117 4.98 -7.22 -11.04
N LEU A 118 3.77 -7.40 -11.56
CA LEU A 118 3.47 -8.43 -12.57
C LEU A 118 4.24 -8.18 -13.87
N GLY A 119 4.30 -6.94 -14.36
CA GLY A 119 5.13 -6.57 -15.50
C GLY A 119 6.61 -6.89 -15.28
N THR A 120 7.11 -6.61 -14.09
CA THR A 120 8.48 -6.95 -13.68
C THR A 120 8.69 -8.47 -13.64
N ALA A 121 7.78 -9.23 -13.06
CA ALA A 121 7.84 -10.69 -13.02
C ALA A 121 7.88 -11.30 -14.44
N ARG A 122 7.08 -10.77 -15.38
CA ARG A 122 7.10 -11.18 -16.80
C ARG A 122 8.44 -10.93 -17.47
N VAL A 123 9.08 -9.81 -17.19
CA VAL A 123 10.43 -9.51 -17.72
C VAL A 123 11.46 -10.44 -17.09
N LEU A 124 11.44 -10.59 -15.78
CA LEU A 124 12.38 -11.44 -15.05
C LEU A 124 12.28 -12.91 -15.47
N ALA A 125 11.07 -13.43 -15.69
CA ALA A 125 10.85 -14.79 -16.19
C ALA A 125 11.51 -15.02 -17.54
N GLN A 126 11.51 -14.04 -18.44
CA GLN A 126 12.15 -14.13 -19.78
C GLN A 126 13.67 -14.10 -19.73
N VAL A 127 14.26 -13.56 -18.68
CA VAL A 127 15.72 -13.43 -18.54
C VAL A 127 16.27 -14.22 -17.35
N LYS A 128 15.50 -15.12 -16.77
CA LYS A 128 15.86 -15.84 -15.56
C LYS A 128 17.22 -16.55 -15.63
N ASP A 129 17.56 -17.11 -16.79
CA ASP A 129 18.83 -17.82 -16.97
C ASP A 129 20.07 -16.90 -16.94
N GLU A 130 19.87 -15.60 -17.18
CA GLU A 130 20.90 -14.58 -17.06
C GLU A 130 21.00 -13.98 -15.65
N LEU A 131 20.00 -14.21 -14.78
CA LEU A 131 19.95 -13.67 -13.43
C LEU A 131 20.92 -14.40 -12.49
N GLU A 132 21.53 -13.61 -11.60
CA GLU A 132 22.34 -14.11 -10.50
C GLU A 132 21.55 -14.07 -9.19
N GLY A 133 21.40 -15.22 -8.54
CA GLY A 133 20.65 -15.36 -7.29
C GLY A 133 19.16 -15.55 -7.49
N THR A 134 18.40 -15.19 -6.47
CA THR A 134 16.94 -15.36 -6.42
C THR A 134 16.26 -14.01 -6.27
N VAL A 135 15.14 -13.81 -6.96
CA VAL A 135 14.26 -12.68 -6.77
C VAL A 135 12.94 -13.15 -6.19
N TYR A 136 12.58 -12.63 -5.03
CA TYR A 136 11.27 -12.79 -4.42
C TYR A 136 10.39 -11.61 -4.80
N CYS A 137 9.24 -11.88 -5.42
CA CYS A 137 8.20 -10.88 -5.68
C CYS A 137 7.13 -11.03 -4.60
N CYS A 138 7.09 -10.09 -3.68
CA CYS A 138 6.23 -10.10 -2.52
C CYS A 138 5.02 -9.20 -2.75
N PHE A 139 3.85 -9.80 -2.74
CA PHE A 139 2.55 -9.16 -2.82
C PHE A 139 1.99 -9.10 -1.39
N GLU A 140 2.12 -7.95 -0.75
CA GLU A 140 1.79 -7.74 0.65
C GLU A 140 0.32 -7.38 0.83
N GLU A 141 -0.36 -8.16 1.66
CA GLU A 141 -1.73 -7.92 2.09
C GLU A 141 -1.82 -6.87 3.19
N GLY A 142 -2.96 -6.18 3.30
CA GLY A 142 -3.29 -5.39 4.49
C GLY A 142 -2.28 -4.32 4.85
N GLU A 143 -1.66 -3.65 3.89
CA GLU A 143 -0.68 -2.58 4.15
C GLU A 143 -1.34 -1.44 4.92
N GLU A 144 -2.56 -1.05 4.52
CA GLU A 144 -3.33 0.03 5.11
C GLU A 144 -3.88 -0.32 6.52
N SER A 145 -3.93 -1.62 6.87
CA SER A 145 -4.30 -2.13 8.19
C SER A 145 -3.11 -2.42 9.10
N ASN A 146 -1.88 -2.38 8.58
CA ASN A 146 -0.62 -2.81 9.22
C ASN A 146 -0.57 -4.32 9.57
N GLY A 147 -1.37 -5.16 8.90
CA GLY A 147 -1.44 -6.60 9.16
C GLY A 147 -0.41 -7.45 8.43
N GLY A 148 -0.21 -7.20 7.15
CA GLY A 148 0.52 -8.09 6.23
C GLY A 148 2.02 -8.20 6.45
N ILE A 149 2.67 -7.11 6.81
CA ILE A 149 4.15 -7.10 6.97
C ILE A 149 4.66 -8.14 7.96
N ALA A 150 3.95 -8.38 9.06
CA ALA A 150 4.37 -9.32 10.08
C ALA A 150 4.36 -10.77 9.56
N THR A 151 3.38 -11.13 8.75
CA THR A 151 3.26 -12.45 8.12
C THR A 151 4.34 -12.63 7.04
N MET A 152 4.54 -11.62 6.22
CA MET A 152 5.56 -11.63 5.16
C MET A 152 6.98 -11.72 5.71
N MET A 153 7.30 -10.99 6.77
CA MET A 153 8.62 -11.01 7.40
C MET A 153 8.97 -12.38 8.01
N LYS A 154 7.98 -13.14 8.50
CA LYS A 154 8.22 -14.50 8.99
C LYS A 154 8.62 -15.46 7.87
N ALA A 155 8.06 -15.28 6.68
CA ALA A 155 8.35 -16.12 5.51
C ALA A 155 9.68 -15.74 4.82
N LEU A 156 10.19 -14.55 5.04
CA LEU A 156 11.33 -13.98 4.32
C LEU A 156 12.58 -13.82 5.20
N GLU A 157 13.09 -14.91 5.76
CA GLU A 157 14.30 -14.86 6.60
C GLU A 157 15.62 -14.59 5.83
N LYS A 158 15.62 -14.65 4.49
CA LYS A 158 16.88 -14.71 3.70
C LYS A 158 16.90 -13.80 2.47
N TYR A 159 16.87 -12.50 2.66
CA TYR A 159 17.16 -11.57 1.56
C TYR A 159 18.29 -10.58 1.95
N THR A 160 19.03 -10.12 0.93
CA THR A 160 20.15 -9.19 1.14
C THR A 160 19.74 -7.73 0.93
N VAL A 161 18.78 -7.50 0.02
CA VAL A 161 18.28 -6.18 -0.37
C VAL A 161 16.79 -6.28 -0.64
N CYS A 162 16.05 -5.33 -0.10
CA CYS A 162 14.64 -5.12 -0.44
C CYS A 162 14.52 -3.86 -1.31
N PHE A 163 13.70 -3.95 -2.33
CA PHE A 163 13.32 -2.83 -3.19
C PHE A 163 11.80 -2.72 -3.23
N ALA A 164 11.31 -1.52 -2.95
CA ALA A 164 9.90 -1.16 -3.09
C ALA A 164 9.81 0.21 -3.74
N LEU A 165 8.70 0.49 -4.40
CA LEU A 165 8.39 1.81 -4.92
C LEU A 165 6.96 2.17 -4.58
N HIS A 166 6.67 3.45 -4.54
CA HIS A 166 5.32 3.96 -4.37
C HIS A 166 5.02 5.01 -5.45
N VAL A 167 3.85 4.93 -6.05
CA VAL A 167 3.39 6.00 -6.97
C VAL A 167 3.10 7.26 -6.16
N TYR A 168 3.40 8.42 -6.71
CA TYR A 168 3.23 9.68 -6.01
C TYR A 168 2.69 10.75 -6.96
N ASN A 169 1.48 11.22 -6.69
CA ASN A 169 0.73 12.11 -7.58
C ASN A 169 1.34 13.51 -7.75
N ALA A 170 2.17 13.97 -6.81
CA ALA A 170 2.87 15.25 -6.91
C ALA A 170 4.17 15.18 -7.72
N LEU A 171 4.58 13.98 -8.17
CA LEU A 171 5.76 13.78 -9.00
C LEU A 171 5.35 13.73 -10.48
N GLU A 172 5.99 14.53 -11.33
CA GLU A 172 5.72 14.52 -12.76
C GLU A 172 5.97 13.14 -13.38
N VAL A 173 5.14 12.76 -14.35
CA VAL A 173 5.29 11.51 -15.10
C VAL A 173 6.68 11.42 -15.75
N GLY A 174 7.30 10.25 -15.64
CA GLY A 174 8.67 10.00 -16.13
C GLY A 174 9.77 10.37 -15.17
N LYS A 175 9.43 10.91 -13.98
CA LYS A 175 10.41 11.17 -12.91
C LYS A 175 10.36 10.10 -11.82
N ILE A 176 11.52 9.81 -11.25
CA ILE A 176 11.69 8.93 -10.09
C ILE A 176 12.39 9.74 -9.00
N SER A 177 11.83 9.74 -7.79
CA SER A 177 12.48 10.32 -6.61
C SER A 177 13.23 9.23 -5.84
N MET A 178 14.56 9.35 -5.80
CA MET A 178 15.43 8.40 -5.12
C MET A 178 16.55 9.16 -4.42
N VAL A 179 16.48 9.22 -3.08
CA VAL A 179 17.42 9.96 -2.24
C VAL A 179 17.84 9.04 -1.10
N ALA A 180 19.12 9.08 -0.74
CA ALA A 180 19.64 8.34 0.42
C ALA A 180 19.05 8.88 1.73
N GLY A 181 18.81 8.00 2.69
CA GLY A 181 18.27 8.32 4.01
C GLY A 181 16.80 7.97 4.17
N PRO A 182 16.17 8.38 5.28
CA PRO A 182 14.75 8.13 5.57
C PRO A 182 13.84 8.73 4.50
N ARG A 183 12.87 7.97 4.01
CA ARG A 183 11.92 8.39 2.98
C ARG A 183 10.48 8.37 3.47
N MET A 184 10.16 7.49 4.42
CA MET A 184 8.82 7.35 5.01
C MET A 184 8.88 7.69 6.49
N ALA A 185 7.83 8.33 7.00
CA ALA A 185 7.68 8.59 8.43
C ALA A 185 7.17 7.33 9.15
N GLY A 186 7.47 7.24 10.44
CA GLY A 186 6.73 6.33 11.31
C GLY A 186 5.33 6.87 11.55
N ALA A 187 4.34 5.98 11.64
CA ALA A 187 2.96 6.34 11.94
C ALA A 187 2.53 5.78 13.29
N VAL A 188 1.74 6.57 14.02
CA VAL A 188 1.08 6.14 15.26
C VAL A 188 -0.38 6.52 15.16
N ARG A 189 -1.26 5.55 15.33
CA ARG A 189 -2.70 5.78 15.49
C ARG A 189 -3.07 5.72 16.96
N PHE A 190 -3.92 6.62 17.38
CA PHE A 190 -4.49 6.60 18.73
C PHE A 190 -5.98 6.94 18.67
N ASP A 191 -6.75 6.34 19.56
CA ASP A 191 -8.16 6.61 19.77
C ASP A 191 -8.35 7.11 21.19
N MET A 192 -9.08 8.22 21.37
CA MET A 192 -9.41 8.79 22.67
C MET A 192 -10.91 8.77 22.90
N THR A 193 -11.32 8.28 24.05
CA THR A 193 -12.73 8.26 24.47
C THR A 193 -12.91 9.12 25.72
N PHE A 194 -13.81 10.08 25.67
CA PHE A 194 -14.22 10.89 26.81
C PHE A 194 -15.52 10.35 27.36
N HIS A 195 -15.48 9.93 28.63
CA HIS A 195 -16.65 9.38 29.31
C HIS A 195 -17.39 10.48 30.07
N GLY A 196 -18.69 10.55 29.87
CA GLY A 196 -19.56 11.49 30.55
C GLY A 196 -20.66 10.79 31.36
N ARG A 197 -21.56 11.60 31.90
CA ARG A 197 -22.77 11.14 32.59
C ARG A 197 -23.97 11.91 32.06
N ALA A 198 -24.95 11.19 31.52
CA ALA A 198 -26.18 11.79 31.03
C ALA A 198 -26.98 12.49 32.14
N GLY A 199 -27.68 13.55 31.78
CA GLY A 199 -28.55 14.31 32.66
C GLY A 199 -29.61 15.04 31.87
N HIS A 200 -30.58 15.64 32.60
CA HIS A 200 -31.62 16.40 31.97
C HIS A 200 -31.06 17.74 31.43
N GLY A 201 -31.44 18.12 30.22
CA GLY A 201 -30.88 19.31 29.55
C GLY A 201 -31.04 20.66 30.30
N SER A 202 -32.08 20.77 31.17
CA SER A 202 -32.25 21.93 32.03
C SER A 202 -31.46 21.90 33.35
N ARG A 203 -30.76 20.76 33.60
CA ARG A 203 -29.98 20.56 34.83
C ARG A 203 -28.55 20.06 34.48
N PRO A 204 -27.78 20.90 33.77
CA PRO A 204 -26.39 20.54 33.38
C PRO A 204 -25.48 20.34 34.62
N ASP A 205 -25.83 20.94 35.73
CA ASP A 205 -25.17 20.76 37.03
C ASP A 205 -25.20 19.33 37.55
N LEU A 206 -26.13 18.50 37.09
CA LEU A 206 -26.26 17.06 37.43
C LEU A 206 -25.68 16.12 36.39
N SER A 207 -25.09 16.62 35.33
CA SER A 207 -24.49 15.84 34.25
C SER A 207 -22.97 16.05 34.18
N ILE A 208 -22.30 15.22 33.38
CA ILE A 208 -20.89 15.39 32.98
C ILE A 208 -20.89 15.38 31.45
N ASN A 209 -20.74 16.54 30.86
CA ASN A 209 -20.73 16.66 29.39
C ASN A 209 -19.33 16.31 28.85
N PRO A 210 -19.15 15.20 28.11
CA PRO A 210 -17.86 14.81 27.57
C PRO A 210 -17.45 15.60 26.33
N ILE A 211 -18.39 16.28 25.68
CA ILE A 211 -18.13 17.04 24.45
C ILE A 211 -17.22 18.23 24.72
N VAL A 212 -17.43 18.93 25.84
CA VAL A 212 -16.66 20.15 26.18
C VAL A 212 -15.15 19.85 26.31
N PRO A 213 -14.69 18.90 27.13
CA PRO A 213 -13.26 18.60 27.23
C PRO A 213 -12.71 17.98 25.93
N ALA A 214 -13.52 17.21 25.20
CA ALA A 214 -13.09 16.67 23.90
C ALA A 214 -12.86 17.79 22.87
N ALA A 215 -13.75 18.78 22.80
CA ALA A 215 -13.60 19.93 21.90
C ALA A 215 -12.39 20.82 22.28
N HIS A 216 -12.14 21.02 23.57
CA HIS A 216 -10.93 21.70 24.04
C HIS A 216 -9.66 20.95 23.66
N MET A 217 -9.63 19.64 23.86
CA MET A 217 -8.50 18.81 23.47
C MET A 217 -8.19 18.94 21.98
N VAL A 218 -9.19 18.87 21.10
CA VAL A 218 -9.02 19.06 19.65
C VAL A 218 -8.40 20.43 19.34
N GLY A 219 -8.86 21.51 19.98
CA GLY A 219 -8.35 22.87 19.77
C GLY A 219 -6.90 23.06 20.22
N GLU A 220 -6.45 22.33 21.24
CA GLU A 220 -5.14 22.51 21.84
C GLU A 220 -4.09 21.50 21.36
N LEU A 221 -4.51 20.42 20.69
CA LEU A 221 -3.64 19.26 20.41
C LEU A 221 -2.44 19.61 19.51
N ASP A 222 -2.65 20.45 18.49
CA ASP A 222 -1.57 20.90 17.60
C ASP A 222 -0.54 21.76 18.36
N SER A 223 -1.01 22.67 19.20
CA SER A 223 -0.16 23.51 20.06
C SER A 223 0.62 22.68 21.06
N ALA A 224 -0.03 21.70 21.70
CA ALA A 224 0.59 20.82 22.65
C ALA A 224 1.69 19.97 21.99
N LEU A 225 1.45 19.44 20.78
CA LEU A 225 2.44 18.69 20.03
C LEU A 225 3.68 19.55 19.73
N ARG A 226 3.47 20.75 19.18
CA ARG A 226 4.57 21.67 18.82
C ARG A 226 5.45 22.03 20.01
N ASN A 227 4.85 22.19 21.20
CA ASN A 227 5.59 22.48 22.42
C ASN A 227 6.40 21.31 22.98
N GLN A 228 6.13 20.08 22.53
CA GLN A 228 6.85 18.87 22.96
C GLN A 228 7.94 18.44 21.98
N LEU A 229 7.89 18.92 20.74
CA LEU A 229 8.86 18.58 19.71
C LEU A 229 10.08 19.53 19.77
N ASN A 230 11.27 18.97 19.51
CA ASN A 230 12.44 19.81 19.27
C ASN A 230 12.34 20.48 17.88
N ALA A 231 13.14 21.52 17.65
CA ALA A 231 13.07 22.32 16.43
C ALA A 231 13.45 21.54 15.14
N GLU A 232 14.11 20.39 15.28
CA GLU A 232 14.57 19.56 14.16
C GLU A 232 13.60 18.39 13.87
N SER A 233 12.60 18.15 14.74
CA SER A 233 11.65 17.07 14.58
C SER A 233 10.61 17.41 13.51
N ILE A 234 10.44 16.50 12.56
CA ILE A 234 9.38 16.57 11.56
C ILE A 234 8.28 15.61 12.00
N ALA A 235 7.15 16.16 12.40
CA ALA A 235 5.96 15.39 12.75
C ALA A 235 4.70 16.10 12.26
N THR A 236 3.71 15.32 11.87
CA THR A 236 2.38 15.80 11.52
C THR A 236 1.34 15.11 12.41
N LEU A 237 0.28 15.83 12.73
CA LEU A 237 -0.84 15.30 13.47
C LEU A 237 -2.11 15.47 12.64
N GLY A 238 -2.79 14.38 12.34
CA GLY A 238 -4.08 14.38 11.65
C GLY A 238 -5.20 14.00 12.63
N LEU A 239 -6.25 14.81 12.72
CA LEU A 239 -7.50 14.46 13.38
C LEU A 239 -8.46 13.93 12.32
N CYS A 240 -8.65 12.61 12.29
CA CYS A 240 -9.37 11.97 11.19
C CYS A 240 -10.86 11.81 11.48
N THR A 241 -11.24 11.58 12.73
CA THR A 241 -12.64 11.35 13.10
C THR A 241 -12.94 11.94 14.47
N PHE A 242 -14.04 12.68 14.57
CA PHE A 242 -14.62 13.13 15.83
C PHE A 242 -16.10 12.74 15.84
N ARG A 243 -16.52 12.00 16.87
CA ARG A 243 -17.93 11.57 17.06
C ARG A 243 -18.36 11.92 18.48
N ALA A 244 -19.57 12.46 18.62
CA ALA A 244 -20.18 12.81 19.91
C ALA A 244 -21.62 12.30 20.01
#